data_c117aadee31fd0ee36b154e3e0c1376c
#
_entry.id   c117aadee31fd0ee36b154e3e0c1376c
#
_cell.length_a   1.000
_cell.length_b   1.000
_cell.length_c   1.000
_cell.angle_alpha   90.00
_cell.angle_beta   90.00
_cell.angle_gamma   90.00
#
_symmetry.space_group_name_H-M   'P 1'
#
loop_
_entity.id
_entity.type
_entity.pdbx_description
1 polymer ?
#
loop_
_entity_poly.entity_id
_entity_poly.type
_entity_poly.pdbx_seq_one_letter_code
_entity_poly.pdbx_strand_id
1 'polypeptide(L)'
;MTKMKTIFAVIFLVLLIPVLLKAPESEAKVYRGKCKSNLTWSYDSKTKTMVIDCKGDMPDDEQFYDLDMGWRKYYFKTKKVIFKKGISSIGAGAFYNFQKLEEVVLPEGLRIIKYDAFDGCRKLQFINKPSTLEVIEKDVFWDVKIKSISLKNLKKLGSECFSGAKLQSVDIPAKCKIEDSVFWNCKKLKKVTFEKGVKRISYGMFRETGIKNIDIPRSVAQIGTYAFANCQSLKKAIINEGVKKISKDAFSNTALEEITIPSTVTQLGKNAFRWESTEKSSLKKVVIRSQNIKKWGTMVFGATRDDLVIYVPQSKKAEYEKILRSTNGLDFHAKIVGKNW
;
A
#
# COMPACT_ATOMS: atom_id res chain seq x y z
N MET A 1 36.23 46.16 79.27
CA MET A 1 34.83 46.60 79.07
C MET A 1 34.73 47.23 77.72
N THR A 2 34.33 46.47 76.71
CA THR A 2 34.28 46.97 75.34
C THR A 2 32.99 46.45 74.68
N LYS A 3 32.16 47.38 74.35
CA LYS A 3 30.84 47.08 73.72
C LYS A 3 31.03 46.70 72.25
N MET A 4 30.61 45.52 71.91
CA MET A 4 30.52 45.06 70.53
C MET A 4 29.22 45.58 69.85
N LYS A 5 29.35 46.33 68.79
CA LYS A 5 28.24 46.81 68.00
C LYS A 5 27.94 45.74 66.92
N THR A 6 26.74 45.17 66.95
CA THR A 6 26.25 44.23 65.94
C THR A 6 25.67 45.00 64.75
N ILE A 7 26.25 44.82 63.57
CA ILE A 7 25.75 45.38 62.33
C ILE A 7 24.81 44.34 61.71
N PHE A 8 23.54 44.68 61.59
CA PHE A 8 22.57 43.91 60.82
C PHE A 8 22.76 44.23 59.31
N ALA A 9 23.24 43.25 58.58
CA ALA A 9 23.25 43.31 57.14
C ALA A 9 21.90 42.76 56.61
N VAL A 10 21.08 43.64 56.06
CA VAL A 10 19.84 43.27 55.37
C VAL A 10 20.22 42.80 53.96
N ILE A 11 20.14 41.50 53.73
CA ILE A 11 20.31 40.92 52.40
C ILE A 11 18.98 41.07 51.65
N PHE A 12 18.94 41.96 50.64
CA PHE A 12 17.86 42.05 49.68
C PHE A 12 18.01 40.89 48.73
N LEU A 13 17.18 39.86 48.90
CA LEU A 13 17.04 38.77 47.98
C LEU A 13 16.15 39.23 46.79
N VAL A 14 16.77 39.70 45.72
CA VAL A 14 16.06 40.00 44.49
C VAL A 14 15.72 38.67 43.83
N LEU A 15 14.48 38.22 43.99
CA LEU A 15 13.90 37.13 43.23
C LEU A 15 13.77 37.56 41.76
N LEU A 16 14.75 37.19 40.94
CA LEU A 16 14.64 37.17 39.48
C LEU A 16 13.61 36.14 39.09
N ILE A 17 12.34 36.55 38.96
CA ILE A 17 11.32 35.78 38.24
C ILE A 17 11.74 35.84 36.76
N PRO A 18 12.06 34.71 36.11
CA PRO A 18 12.24 34.74 34.67
C PRO A 18 10.87 35.05 34.04
N VAL A 19 10.68 36.29 33.65
CA VAL A 19 9.61 36.64 32.71
C VAL A 19 9.94 35.86 31.45
N LEU A 20 9.29 34.69 31.26
CA LEU A 20 9.20 34.01 29.99
C LEU A 20 8.54 35.00 29.04
N LEU A 21 9.35 35.82 28.37
CA LEU A 21 8.94 36.56 27.18
C LEU A 21 8.46 35.51 26.15
N LYS A 22 7.16 35.26 26.15
CA LYS A 22 6.53 34.57 25.03
C LYS A 22 6.97 35.33 23.78
N ALA A 23 7.77 34.68 22.91
CA ALA A 23 8.11 35.28 21.64
C ALA A 23 6.82 35.80 20.99
N PRO A 24 6.80 37.00 20.41
CA PRO A 24 5.59 37.56 19.87
C PRO A 24 5.03 36.55 18.86
N GLU A 25 3.79 36.09 19.10
CA GLU A 25 3.07 35.26 18.11
C GLU A 25 3.08 36.06 16.80
N SER A 26 3.81 35.54 15.83
CA SER A 26 3.85 36.19 14.51
C SER A 26 2.42 36.37 14.03
N GLU A 27 2.04 37.60 13.71
CA GLU A 27 0.70 37.90 13.20
C GLU A 27 0.33 36.94 12.06
N ALA A 28 -0.89 36.42 12.12
CA ALA A 28 -1.42 35.51 11.11
C ALA A 28 -1.45 36.23 9.76
N LYS A 29 -0.61 35.78 8.80
CA LYS A 29 -0.61 36.32 7.44
C LYS A 29 -1.31 35.36 6.49
N VAL A 30 -2.30 35.86 5.76
CA VAL A 30 -2.96 35.10 4.72
C VAL A 30 -2.41 35.53 3.36
N TYR A 31 -1.74 34.62 2.71
CA TYR A 31 -1.21 34.81 1.35
C TYR A 31 -2.26 34.32 0.34
N ARG A 32 -2.37 34.99 -0.79
CA ARG A 32 -3.33 34.64 -1.85
C ARG A 32 -2.64 34.68 -3.20
N GLY A 33 -3.17 33.92 -4.12
CA GLY A 33 -2.72 33.91 -5.50
C GLY A 33 -3.77 33.35 -6.45
N LYS A 34 -3.47 33.48 -7.72
CA LYS A 34 -4.27 32.96 -8.82
C LYS A 34 -3.36 32.15 -9.72
N CYS A 35 -3.86 31.03 -10.22
CA CYS A 35 -3.19 30.21 -11.20
C CYS A 35 -4.16 29.90 -12.32
N LYS A 36 -3.83 30.35 -13.54
CA LYS A 36 -4.73 30.32 -14.70
C LYS A 36 -6.07 31.05 -14.41
N SER A 37 -7.05 30.93 -15.29
CA SER A 37 -8.31 31.69 -15.18
C SER A 37 -9.30 31.13 -14.15
N ASN A 38 -9.22 29.82 -13.85
CA ASN A 38 -10.22 29.10 -13.10
C ASN A 38 -9.80 28.70 -11.67
N LEU A 39 -8.57 29.07 -11.24
CA LEU A 39 -8.04 28.64 -9.95
C LEU A 39 -7.50 29.81 -9.13
N THR A 40 -7.96 29.88 -7.87
CA THR A 40 -7.39 30.75 -6.85
C THR A 40 -6.99 29.91 -5.63
N TRP A 41 -6.01 30.40 -4.88
CA TRP A 41 -5.57 29.74 -3.66
C TRP A 41 -5.30 30.75 -2.55
N SER A 42 -5.37 30.29 -1.30
CA SER A 42 -4.92 31.04 -0.15
C SER A 42 -4.16 30.15 0.83
N TYR A 43 -3.19 30.71 1.51
CA TYR A 43 -2.40 30.03 2.54
C TYR A 43 -2.39 30.89 3.82
N ASP A 44 -2.90 30.31 4.90
CA ASP A 44 -2.86 30.89 6.24
C ASP A 44 -1.59 30.42 6.98
N SER A 45 -0.74 31.38 7.32
CA SER A 45 0.56 31.09 7.97
C SER A 45 0.43 30.66 9.43
N LYS A 46 -0.67 30.93 10.12
CA LYS A 46 -0.93 30.51 11.51
C LYS A 46 -1.40 29.05 11.54
N THR A 47 -2.44 28.76 10.81
CA THR A 47 -3.04 27.40 10.78
C THR A 47 -2.29 26.42 9.87
N LYS A 48 -1.37 26.92 9.04
CA LYS A 48 -0.66 26.15 7.98
C LYS A 48 -1.63 25.48 7.01
N THR A 49 -2.76 26.15 6.78
CA THR A 49 -3.85 25.64 5.93
C THR A 49 -3.81 26.33 4.58
N MET A 50 -3.87 25.53 3.54
CA MET A 50 -4.07 25.99 2.15
C MET A 50 -5.50 25.70 1.71
N VAL A 51 -6.12 26.67 1.07
CA VAL A 51 -7.45 26.53 0.47
C VAL A 51 -7.31 26.68 -1.03
N ILE A 52 -7.81 25.72 -1.78
CA ILE A 52 -7.87 25.72 -3.24
C ILE A 52 -9.32 25.93 -3.67
N ASP A 53 -9.54 26.92 -4.49
CA ASP A 53 -10.82 27.23 -5.13
C ASP A 53 -10.66 27.16 -6.64
N CYS A 54 -11.18 26.08 -7.22
CA CYS A 54 -11.06 25.80 -8.65
C CYS A 54 -12.45 25.41 -9.19
N LYS A 55 -12.76 25.87 -10.40
CA LYS A 55 -13.97 25.44 -11.12
C LYS A 55 -13.57 24.53 -12.28
N GLY A 56 -14.11 23.31 -12.28
CA GLY A 56 -13.73 22.28 -13.24
C GLY A 56 -12.39 21.62 -12.92
N ASP A 57 -11.58 21.34 -13.92
CA ASP A 57 -10.33 20.64 -13.77
C ASP A 57 -9.21 21.54 -13.26
N MET A 58 -8.50 21.07 -12.25
CA MET A 58 -7.28 21.71 -11.78
C MET A 58 -6.17 21.48 -12.82
N PRO A 59 -5.35 22.49 -13.11
CA PRO A 59 -4.21 22.32 -14.02
C PRO A 59 -3.20 21.31 -13.47
N ASP A 60 -2.49 20.63 -14.37
CA ASP A 60 -1.42 19.72 -14.06
C ASP A 60 -0.11 20.49 -13.78
N ASP A 61 0.70 19.99 -12.84
CA ASP A 61 2.10 20.39 -12.62
C ASP A 61 2.99 19.35 -13.30
N GLU A 62 3.12 19.43 -14.62
CA GLU A 62 3.84 18.43 -15.42
C GLU A 62 5.35 18.38 -15.12
N GLN A 63 5.90 19.43 -14.55
CA GLN A 63 7.32 19.50 -14.20
C GLN A 63 7.59 19.17 -12.72
N PHE A 64 6.56 18.89 -11.92
CA PHE A 64 6.60 18.60 -10.47
C PHE A 64 7.28 19.66 -9.59
N TYR A 65 7.82 20.72 -10.17
CA TYR A 65 8.55 21.80 -9.52
C TYR A 65 8.20 23.16 -10.11
N ASP A 66 7.11 23.26 -10.88
CA ASP A 66 6.71 24.53 -11.46
C ASP A 66 6.26 25.51 -10.38
N LEU A 67 7.10 26.48 -10.11
CA LEU A 67 6.82 27.56 -9.16
C LEU A 67 5.65 28.44 -9.61
N ASP A 68 5.24 28.38 -10.88
CA ASP A 68 4.12 29.15 -11.43
C ASP A 68 2.77 28.72 -10.84
N MET A 69 2.67 27.54 -10.22
CA MET A 69 1.53 27.16 -9.40
C MET A 69 1.33 28.08 -8.18
N GLY A 70 2.32 28.91 -7.86
CA GLY A 70 2.25 29.93 -6.81
C GLY A 70 2.14 29.42 -5.37
N TRP A 71 1.41 28.33 -5.12
CA TRP A 71 1.29 27.69 -3.78
C TRP A 71 2.45 26.76 -3.46
N ARG A 72 3.20 26.32 -4.44
CA ARG A 72 4.31 25.38 -4.29
C ARG A 72 5.39 25.87 -3.29
N LYS A 73 5.63 27.16 -3.20
CA LYS A 73 6.55 27.75 -2.21
C LYS A 73 6.18 27.47 -0.74
N TYR A 74 5.00 26.93 -0.48
CA TYR A 74 4.55 26.56 0.86
C TYR A 74 4.63 25.06 1.14
N TYR A 75 5.22 24.26 0.26
CA TYR A 75 5.25 22.80 0.35
C TYR A 75 5.86 22.25 1.66
N PHE A 76 6.90 22.92 2.21
CA PHE A 76 7.48 22.57 3.51
C PHE A 76 6.68 23.09 4.72
N LYS A 77 5.66 23.88 4.50
CA LYS A 77 4.93 24.55 5.58
C LYS A 77 3.49 24.08 5.71
N THR A 78 2.86 23.71 4.61
CA THR A 78 1.44 23.33 4.57
C THR A 78 1.20 22.04 5.33
N LYS A 79 0.23 22.06 6.25
CA LYS A 79 -0.23 20.89 7.02
C LYS A 79 -1.60 20.40 6.57
N LYS A 80 -2.43 21.28 6.08
CA LYS A 80 -3.79 20.98 5.64
C LYS A 80 -4.08 21.61 4.30
N VAL A 81 -4.74 20.86 3.42
CA VAL A 81 -5.28 21.36 2.15
C VAL A 81 -6.78 21.14 2.13
N ILE A 82 -7.52 22.19 1.79
CA ILE A 82 -8.97 22.16 1.64
C ILE A 82 -9.32 22.55 0.22
N PHE A 83 -9.99 21.65 -0.50
CA PHE A 83 -10.54 21.95 -1.81
C PHE A 83 -11.99 22.37 -1.68
N LYS A 84 -12.35 23.49 -2.29
CA LYS A 84 -13.74 23.96 -2.34
C LYS A 84 -14.59 23.22 -3.37
N LYS A 85 -15.90 23.30 -3.24
CA LYS A 85 -16.85 22.77 -4.22
C LYS A 85 -16.63 23.40 -5.60
N GLY A 86 -16.85 22.61 -6.66
CA GLY A 86 -16.71 23.04 -8.05
C GLY A 86 -15.52 22.41 -8.77
N ILE A 87 -14.57 21.85 -8.04
CA ILE A 87 -13.44 21.10 -8.64
C ILE A 87 -13.90 19.72 -9.10
N SER A 88 -13.55 19.33 -10.33
CA SER A 88 -13.82 18.01 -10.92
C SER A 88 -12.63 17.08 -10.91
N SER A 89 -11.39 17.62 -11.04
CA SER A 89 -10.16 16.84 -10.89
C SER A 89 -9.05 17.61 -10.17
N ILE A 90 -8.23 16.89 -9.40
CA ILE A 90 -6.96 17.39 -8.87
C ILE A 90 -5.88 17.10 -9.91
N GLY A 91 -5.12 18.13 -10.27
CA GLY A 91 -4.07 18.05 -11.30
C GLY A 91 -2.92 17.12 -10.92
N ALA A 92 -2.24 16.59 -11.93
CA ALA A 92 -1.05 15.79 -11.76
C ALA A 92 0.03 16.56 -11.00
N GLY A 93 0.73 15.91 -10.08
CA GLY A 93 1.82 16.48 -9.29
C GLY A 93 1.46 17.66 -8.38
N ALA A 94 0.19 18.08 -8.31
CA ALA A 94 -0.23 19.35 -7.70
C ALA A 94 0.27 19.56 -6.25
N PHE A 95 0.41 18.48 -5.47
CA PHE A 95 0.93 18.48 -4.10
C PHE A 95 2.06 17.47 -3.94
N TYR A 96 2.77 17.15 -5.01
CA TYR A 96 3.91 16.26 -4.97
C TYR A 96 4.91 16.69 -3.91
N ASN A 97 5.29 15.74 -3.01
CA ASN A 97 6.29 15.91 -1.96
C ASN A 97 5.98 17.02 -0.91
N PHE A 98 4.70 17.25 -0.61
CA PHE A 98 4.31 18.14 0.49
C PHE A 98 4.55 17.45 1.83
N GLN A 99 5.82 17.45 2.28
CA GLN A 99 6.34 16.63 3.39
C GLN A 99 5.70 16.90 4.75
N LYS A 100 5.06 18.05 4.93
CA LYS A 100 4.37 18.42 6.18
C LYS A 100 2.85 18.23 6.11
N LEU A 101 2.31 17.88 4.94
CA LEU A 101 0.87 17.71 4.73
C LEU A 101 0.36 16.53 5.56
N GLU A 102 -0.58 16.80 6.44
CA GLU A 102 -1.17 15.86 7.39
C GLU A 102 -2.62 15.52 7.03
N GLU A 103 -3.36 16.50 6.45
CA GLU A 103 -4.78 16.38 6.16
C GLU A 103 -5.14 16.98 4.80
N VAL A 104 -6.01 16.28 4.09
CA VAL A 104 -6.63 16.75 2.83
C VAL A 104 -8.15 16.61 2.95
N VAL A 105 -8.87 17.69 2.64
CA VAL A 105 -10.34 17.73 2.60
C VAL A 105 -10.79 17.87 1.15
N LEU A 106 -11.45 16.83 0.65
CA LEU A 106 -11.96 16.74 -0.72
C LEU A 106 -13.48 17.03 -0.75
N PRO A 107 -13.98 17.84 -1.70
CA PRO A 107 -15.41 18.13 -1.82
C PRO A 107 -16.16 17.05 -2.61
N GLU A 108 -17.47 16.97 -2.40
CA GLU A 108 -18.34 16.26 -3.33
C GLU A 108 -18.32 16.98 -4.69
N GLY A 109 -18.39 16.18 -5.77
CA GLY A 109 -18.19 16.64 -7.15
C GLY A 109 -16.82 16.31 -7.71
N LEU A 110 -15.81 16.08 -6.87
CA LEU A 110 -14.50 15.60 -7.30
C LEU A 110 -14.62 14.17 -7.84
N ARG A 111 -14.09 13.93 -9.05
CA ARG A 111 -14.17 12.64 -9.74
C ARG A 111 -12.81 11.98 -9.95
N ILE A 112 -11.75 12.76 -10.14
CA ILE A 112 -10.43 12.24 -10.52
C ILE A 112 -9.36 12.89 -9.65
N ILE A 113 -8.42 12.06 -9.14
CA ILE A 113 -7.13 12.52 -8.63
C ILE A 113 -6.08 12.00 -9.60
N LYS A 114 -5.40 12.92 -10.28
CA LYS A 114 -4.42 12.57 -11.31
C LYS A 114 -3.10 12.11 -10.72
N TYR A 115 -2.23 11.56 -11.57
CA TYR A 115 -1.00 10.90 -11.18
C TYR A 115 -0.10 11.80 -10.31
N ASP A 116 0.60 11.20 -9.36
CA ASP A 116 1.55 11.82 -8.42
C ASP A 116 0.99 12.98 -7.58
N ALA A 117 -0.34 13.24 -7.60
CA ALA A 117 -0.91 14.44 -6.98
C ALA A 117 -0.55 14.61 -5.50
N PHE A 118 -0.39 13.53 -4.74
CA PHE A 118 0.02 13.52 -3.33
C PHE A 118 1.20 12.56 -3.08
N ASP A 119 1.95 12.17 -4.12
CA ASP A 119 3.14 11.35 -3.98
C ASP A 119 4.15 12.02 -3.05
N GLY A 120 4.80 11.26 -2.19
CA GLY A 120 5.77 11.74 -1.23
C GLY A 120 5.20 12.59 -0.07
N CYS A 121 3.87 12.70 0.06
CA CYS A 121 3.23 13.35 1.20
C CYS A 121 3.34 12.47 2.46
N ARG A 122 4.56 12.21 2.92
CA ARG A 122 4.90 11.22 3.96
C ARG A 122 4.26 11.44 5.33
N LYS A 123 3.56 12.54 5.55
CA LYS A 123 2.80 12.79 6.78
C LYS A 123 1.29 12.71 6.59
N LEU A 124 0.80 12.60 5.36
CA LEU A 124 -0.62 12.56 5.06
C LEU A 124 -1.27 11.32 5.67
N GLN A 125 -2.15 11.54 6.63
CA GLN A 125 -2.83 10.49 7.37
C GLN A 125 -4.36 10.63 7.37
N PHE A 126 -4.89 11.81 7.10
CA PHE A 126 -6.31 12.08 7.07
C PHE A 126 -6.74 12.58 5.69
N ILE A 127 -7.59 11.81 5.04
CA ILE A 127 -8.24 12.18 3.80
C ILE A 127 -9.66 11.62 3.79
N ASN A 128 -10.65 12.47 3.52
CA ASN A 128 -12.00 11.99 3.24
C ASN A 128 -12.07 11.52 1.78
N LYS A 129 -12.94 10.57 1.51
CA LYS A 129 -13.26 10.14 0.15
C LYS A 129 -14.67 10.57 -0.20
N PRO A 130 -14.86 11.56 -1.11
CA PRO A 130 -16.17 11.93 -1.60
C PRO A 130 -16.84 10.77 -2.34
N SER A 131 -18.17 10.72 -2.30
CA SER A 131 -18.94 9.65 -2.97
C SER A 131 -18.80 9.68 -4.49
N THR A 132 -18.48 10.83 -5.04
CA THR A 132 -18.30 11.10 -6.46
C THR A 132 -16.92 10.70 -7.01
N LEU A 133 -15.94 10.38 -6.14
CA LEU A 133 -14.60 10.01 -6.58
C LEU A 133 -14.61 8.65 -7.29
N GLU A 134 -14.21 8.65 -8.56
CA GLU A 134 -14.24 7.51 -9.46
C GLU A 134 -12.84 6.96 -9.78
N VAL A 135 -11.83 7.85 -9.89
CA VAL A 135 -10.50 7.49 -10.39
C VAL A 135 -9.43 8.04 -9.46
N ILE A 136 -8.54 7.16 -9.05
CA ILE A 136 -7.25 7.48 -8.43
C ILE A 136 -6.20 6.97 -9.42
N GLU A 137 -5.41 7.86 -9.97
CA GLU A 137 -4.41 7.51 -10.97
C GLU A 137 -3.11 6.95 -10.35
N LYS A 138 -2.10 6.77 -11.19
CA LYS A 138 -0.80 6.20 -10.81
C LYS A 138 -0.12 7.02 -9.71
N ASP A 139 0.52 6.35 -8.74
CA ASP A 139 1.38 6.90 -7.68
C ASP A 139 0.73 7.98 -6.78
N VAL A 140 -0.59 8.22 -6.86
CA VAL A 140 -1.27 9.33 -6.16
C VAL A 140 -0.97 9.38 -4.66
N PHE A 141 -0.96 8.26 -3.97
CA PHE A 141 -0.73 8.14 -2.53
C PHE A 141 0.49 7.27 -2.21
N TRP A 142 1.55 7.42 -2.99
CA TRP A 142 2.79 6.69 -2.75
C TRP A 142 3.45 7.15 -1.42
N ASP A 143 3.83 6.18 -0.57
CA ASP A 143 4.48 6.35 0.75
C ASP A 143 3.76 7.28 1.75
N VAL A 144 2.42 7.34 1.72
CA VAL A 144 1.60 8.12 2.66
C VAL A 144 1.32 7.36 3.97
N LYS A 145 0.85 8.08 5.00
CA LYS A 145 0.49 7.50 6.31
C LYS A 145 -0.99 7.16 6.47
N ILE A 146 -1.78 7.21 5.41
CA ILE A 146 -3.21 6.86 5.44
C ILE A 146 -3.37 5.42 5.95
N LYS A 147 -4.21 5.23 6.98
CA LYS A 147 -4.45 3.91 7.62
C LYS A 147 -5.66 3.19 7.05
N SER A 148 -6.61 3.92 6.49
CA SER A 148 -7.81 3.37 5.87
C SER A 148 -8.35 4.30 4.80
N ILE A 149 -8.93 3.75 3.76
CA ILE A 149 -9.67 4.45 2.72
C ILE A 149 -10.71 3.48 2.14
N SER A 150 -11.92 3.96 1.89
CA SER A 150 -12.93 3.16 1.22
C SER A 150 -12.69 3.13 -0.28
N LEU A 151 -12.61 1.95 -0.88
CA LEU A 151 -12.50 1.79 -2.33
C LEU A 151 -13.86 1.66 -3.03
N LYS A 152 -14.96 1.70 -2.28
CA LYS A 152 -16.33 1.61 -2.82
C LYS A 152 -16.58 2.72 -3.84
N ASN A 153 -17.26 2.40 -4.93
CA ASN A 153 -17.59 3.28 -6.06
C ASN A 153 -16.41 3.72 -6.94
N LEU A 154 -15.17 3.35 -6.62
CA LEU A 154 -14.05 3.61 -7.51
C LEU A 154 -14.19 2.74 -8.78
N LYS A 155 -13.96 3.37 -9.92
CA LYS A 155 -13.94 2.72 -11.25
C LYS A 155 -12.54 2.31 -11.66
N LYS A 156 -11.52 3.07 -11.19
CA LYS A 156 -10.11 2.80 -11.51
C LYS A 156 -9.20 3.11 -10.33
N LEU A 157 -8.25 2.21 -10.08
CA LEU A 157 -7.04 2.41 -9.29
C LEU A 157 -5.83 2.23 -10.21
N GLY A 158 -5.06 3.29 -10.38
CA GLY A 158 -3.83 3.29 -11.17
C GLY A 158 -2.70 2.53 -10.48
N SER A 159 -1.69 2.18 -11.27
CA SER A 159 -0.52 1.45 -10.77
C SER A 159 0.11 2.16 -9.58
N GLU A 160 0.53 1.40 -8.58
CA GLU A 160 1.25 1.86 -7.39
C GLU A 160 0.56 2.95 -6.55
N CYS A 161 -0.72 3.26 -6.82
CA CYS A 161 -1.39 4.43 -6.23
C CYS A 161 -1.48 4.43 -4.69
N PHE A 162 -1.26 3.31 -4.02
CA PHE A 162 -1.12 3.19 -2.56
C PHE A 162 0.18 2.48 -2.15
N SER A 163 1.16 2.38 -3.05
CA SER A 163 2.43 1.73 -2.73
C SER A 163 3.09 2.38 -1.52
N GLY A 164 3.60 1.57 -0.57
CA GLY A 164 4.22 2.04 0.68
C GLY A 164 3.27 2.65 1.71
N ALA A 165 1.99 2.84 1.39
CA ALA A 165 1.00 3.41 2.31
C ALA A 165 0.83 2.57 3.58
N LYS A 166 0.38 3.21 4.69
CA LYS A 166 0.24 2.54 6.00
C LYS A 166 -1.15 1.94 6.21
N LEU A 167 -1.84 1.61 5.12
CA LEU A 167 -3.14 0.94 5.14
C LEU A 167 -3.11 -0.32 6.00
N GLN A 168 -4.15 -0.52 6.82
CA GLN A 168 -4.27 -1.69 7.72
C GLN A 168 -5.20 -2.75 7.16
N SER A 169 -6.23 -2.32 6.42
CA SER A 169 -7.19 -3.20 5.76
C SER A 169 -7.67 -2.58 4.45
N VAL A 170 -8.07 -3.43 3.50
CA VAL A 170 -8.71 -3.04 2.24
C VAL A 170 -9.78 -4.05 1.85
N ASP A 171 -10.89 -3.53 1.29
CA ASP A 171 -11.94 -4.32 0.66
C ASP A 171 -11.84 -4.11 -0.86
N ILE A 172 -11.51 -5.16 -1.59
CA ILE A 172 -11.26 -5.10 -3.03
C ILE A 172 -12.58 -5.14 -3.81
N PRO A 173 -12.95 -4.06 -4.50
CA PRO A 173 -14.22 -3.99 -5.22
C PRO A 173 -14.18 -4.78 -6.52
N ALA A 174 -15.31 -5.44 -6.85
CA ALA A 174 -15.39 -6.31 -8.03
C ALA A 174 -15.45 -5.53 -9.36
N LYS A 175 -15.99 -4.32 -9.34
CA LYS A 175 -16.21 -3.50 -10.54
C LYS A 175 -15.10 -2.48 -10.81
N CYS A 176 -14.11 -2.37 -9.93
CA CYS A 176 -12.97 -1.46 -10.10
C CYS A 176 -11.89 -2.08 -10.98
N LYS A 177 -11.42 -1.35 -11.99
CA LYS A 177 -10.20 -1.71 -12.71
C LYS A 177 -9.00 -1.41 -11.80
N ILE A 178 -8.35 -2.45 -11.31
CA ILE A 178 -7.17 -2.34 -10.46
C ILE A 178 -5.94 -2.68 -11.28
N GLU A 179 -5.05 -1.70 -11.44
CA GLU A 179 -3.81 -1.83 -12.19
C GLU A 179 -2.72 -2.53 -11.33
N ASP A 180 -1.47 -2.47 -11.75
CA ASP A 180 -0.39 -3.25 -11.14
C ASP A 180 0.13 -2.61 -9.85
N SER A 181 0.61 -3.43 -8.92
CA SER A 181 1.35 -3.04 -7.70
C SER A 181 0.62 -2.06 -6.76
N VAL A 182 -0.72 -1.96 -6.85
CA VAL A 182 -1.51 -0.92 -6.14
C VAL A 182 -1.21 -0.86 -4.63
N PHE A 183 -0.98 -2.00 -3.96
CA PHE A 183 -0.68 -2.07 -2.54
C PHE A 183 0.75 -2.60 -2.27
N TRP A 184 1.65 -2.47 -3.23
CA TRP A 184 3.04 -2.88 -3.04
C TRP A 184 3.65 -2.21 -1.81
N ASN A 185 4.44 -2.96 -1.02
CA ASN A 185 5.14 -2.47 0.16
C ASN A 185 4.23 -1.86 1.27
N CYS A 186 2.94 -2.17 1.26
CA CYS A 186 2.02 -1.80 2.33
C CYS A 186 2.26 -2.70 3.57
N LYS A 187 3.39 -2.53 4.26
CA LYS A 187 3.83 -3.41 5.38
C LYS A 187 2.85 -3.47 6.57
N LYS A 188 1.93 -2.51 6.67
CA LYS A 188 0.91 -2.48 7.73
C LYS A 188 -0.40 -3.14 7.30
N LEU A 189 -0.57 -3.48 6.03
CA LEU A 189 -1.76 -4.14 5.49
C LEU A 189 -1.82 -5.58 6.00
N LYS A 190 -2.79 -5.85 6.88
CA LYS A 190 -2.97 -7.16 7.54
C LYS A 190 -4.22 -7.89 7.09
N LYS A 191 -5.25 -7.16 6.68
CA LYS A 191 -6.55 -7.70 6.28
C LYS A 191 -6.92 -7.27 4.87
N VAL A 192 -7.23 -8.24 4.04
CA VAL A 192 -7.76 -8.04 2.68
C VAL A 192 -9.01 -8.87 2.53
N THR A 193 -10.07 -8.24 2.05
CA THR A 193 -11.31 -8.90 1.65
C THR A 193 -11.59 -8.62 0.18
N PHE A 194 -12.36 -9.49 -0.46
CA PHE A 194 -12.72 -9.36 -1.86
C PHE A 194 -14.24 -9.36 -1.99
N GLU A 195 -14.80 -8.39 -2.70
CA GLU A 195 -16.19 -8.45 -3.11
C GLU A 195 -16.46 -9.65 -4.02
N LYS A 196 -17.67 -10.19 -3.95
CA LYS A 196 -18.11 -11.25 -4.86
C LYS A 196 -18.00 -10.78 -6.31
N GLY A 197 -17.23 -11.51 -7.11
CA GLY A 197 -17.07 -11.22 -8.54
C GLY A 197 -15.70 -10.67 -8.93
N VAL A 198 -14.79 -10.42 -8.01
CA VAL A 198 -13.39 -10.11 -8.36
C VAL A 198 -12.82 -11.24 -9.23
N LYS A 199 -12.31 -10.91 -10.42
CA LYS A 199 -11.88 -11.90 -11.41
C LYS A 199 -10.40 -12.21 -11.42
N ARG A 200 -9.55 -11.31 -10.94
CA ARG A 200 -8.09 -11.48 -10.94
C ARG A 200 -7.43 -10.70 -9.81
N ILE A 201 -6.28 -11.17 -9.39
CA ILE A 201 -5.33 -10.42 -8.57
C ILE A 201 -4.21 -9.96 -9.53
N SER A 202 -3.98 -8.65 -9.62
CA SER A 202 -3.05 -8.04 -10.58
C SER A 202 -1.59 -8.37 -10.27
N TYR A 203 -0.68 -8.00 -11.20
CA TYR A 203 0.77 -8.06 -10.99
C TYR A 203 1.17 -7.30 -9.71
N GLY A 204 1.99 -7.91 -8.86
CA GLY A 204 2.54 -7.29 -7.65
C GLY A 204 1.55 -6.70 -6.67
N MET A 205 0.24 -6.95 -6.82
CA MET A 205 -0.82 -6.21 -6.12
C MET A 205 -0.63 -6.13 -4.61
N PHE A 206 -0.15 -7.19 -3.97
CA PHE A 206 0.10 -7.28 -2.54
C PHE A 206 1.54 -7.66 -2.21
N ARG A 207 2.46 -7.44 -3.13
CA ARG A 207 3.88 -7.72 -2.92
C ARG A 207 4.41 -6.96 -1.70
N GLU A 208 5.20 -7.62 -0.85
CA GLU A 208 5.82 -7.02 0.35
C GLU A 208 4.83 -6.45 1.37
N THR A 209 3.64 -7.04 1.49
CA THR A 209 2.65 -6.63 2.49
C THR A 209 2.77 -7.41 3.79
N GLY A 210 2.12 -6.89 4.84
CA GLY A 210 2.04 -7.52 6.17
C GLY A 210 0.89 -8.51 6.34
N ILE A 211 0.28 -8.98 5.24
CA ILE A 211 -0.85 -9.93 5.26
C ILE A 211 -0.42 -11.23 5.93
N LYS A 212 -1.22 -11.70 6.91
CA LYS A 212 -0.96 -12.96 7.62
C LYS A 212 -1.74 -14.13 7.03
N ASN A 213 -2.97 -13.87 6.63
CA ASN A 213 -3.89 -14.85 6.07
C ASN A 213 -4.61 -14.24 4.89
N ILE A 214 -4.87 -15.04 3.85
CA ILE A 214 -5.65 -14.62 2.69
C ILE A 214 -6.63 -15.73 2.26
N ASP A 215 -7.84 -15.33 1.92
CA ASP A 215 -8.84 -16.19 1.31
C ASP A 215 -9.13 -15.66 -0.10
N ILE A 216 -8.70 -16.41 -1.12
CA ILE A 216 -8.83 -16.04 -2.53
C ILE A 216 -10.14 -16.65 -3.05
N PRO A 217 -11.16 -15.82 -3.38
CA PRO A 217 -12.48 -16.31 -3.69
C PRO A 217 -12.53 -17.08 -5.01
N ARG A 218 -13.52 -17.98 -5.14
CA ARG A 218 -13.74 -18.80 -6.34
C ARG A 218 -13.97 -18.01 -7.63
N SER A 219 -14.30 -16.74 -7.54
CA SER A 219 -14.46 -15.87 -8.71
C SER A 219 -13.14 -15.45 -9.34
N VAL A 220 -12.01 -15.59 -8.61
CA VAL A 220 -10.67 -15.26 -9.11
C VAL A 220 -10.18 -16.39 -9.98
N ALA A 221 -9.98 -16.11 -11.29
CA ALA A 221 -9.44 -17.06 -12.22
C ALA A 221 -7.91 -17.06 -12.28
N GLN A 222 -7.28 -15.95 -11.94
CA GLN A 222 -5.83 -15.79 -12.03
C GLN A 222 -5.25 -15.03 -10.83
N ILE A 223 -4.18 -15.59 -10.27
CA ILE A 223 -3.27 -14.92 -9.33
C ILE A 223 -2.07 -14.44 -10.15
N GLY A 224 -1.87 -13.12 -10.18
CA GLY A 224 -0.88 -12.45 -11.01
C GLY A 224 0.57 -12.74 -10.60
N THR A 225 1.50 -12.38 -11.48
CA THR A 225 2.94 -12.46 -11.21
C THR A 225 3.29 -11.57 -10.01
N TYR A 226 4.11 -12.06 -9.09
CA TYR A 226 4.51 -11.42 -7.84
C TYR A 226 3.36 -11.00 -6.92
N ALA A 227 2.14 -11.48 -7.11
CA ALA A 227 0.95 -10.97 -6.42
C ALA A 227 1.09 -10.92 -4.90
N PHE A 228 1.75 -11.90 -4.26
CA PHE A 228 2.05 -11.99 -2.83
C PHE A 228 3.54 -12.23 -2.56
N ALA A 229 4.41 -11.94 -3.53
CA ALA A 229 5.84 -12.14 -3.36
C ALA A 229 6.37 -11.33 -2.17
N ASN A 230 7.30 -11.92 -1.40
CA ASN A 230 7.91 -11.31 -0.21
C ASN A 230 6.91 -10.96 0.91
N CYS A 231 5.72 -11.56 0.93
CA CYS A 231 4.80 -11.46 2.06
C CYS A 231 5.28 -12.36 3.22
N GLN A 232 6.36 -11.97 3.88
CA GLN A 232 7.03 -12.76 4.93
C GLN A 232 6.18 -13.01 6.18
N SER A 233 5.01 -12.39 6.30
CA SER A 233 4.04 -12.65 7.36
C SER A 233 2.93 -13.62 6.94
N LEU A 234 2.81 -13.98 5.65
CA LEU A 234 1.72 -14.78 5.08
C LEU A 234 1.92 -16.25 5.43
N LYS A 235 1.20 -16.70 6.47
CA LYS A 235 1.25 -18.09 6.97
C LYS A 235 0.16 -18.99 6.38
N LYS A 236 -0.97 -18.43 5.96
CA LYS A 236 -2.09 -19.20 5.43
C LYS A 236 -2.69 -18.52 4.19
N ALA A 237 -2.80 -19.29 3.12
CA ALA A 237 -3.51 -18.90 1.90
C ALA A 237 -4.54 -19.99 1.54
N ILE A 238 -5.80 -19.60 1.46
CA ILE A 238 -6.86 -20.45 0.95
C ILE A 238 -7.06 -20.06 -0.51
N ILE A 239 -6.79 -20.99 -1.42
CA ILE A 239 -7.03 -20.84 -2.85
C ILE A 239 -8.27 -21.68 -3.19
N ASN A 240 -9.38 -21.00 -3.42
CA ASN A 240 -10.64 -21.70 -3.69
C ASN A 240 -10.71 -22.23 -5.14
N GLU A 241 -11.58 -23.20 -5.35
CA GLU A 241 -11.90 -23.70 -6.68
C GLU A 241 -12.38 -22.56 -7.58
N GLY A 242 -11.92 -22.55 -8.86
CA GLY A 242 -12.11 -21.45 -9.81
C GLY A 242 -10.81 -20.81 -10.25
N VAL A 243 -9.77 -20.83 -9.41
CA VAL A 243 -8.43 -20.40 -9.82
C VAL A 243 -7.87 -21.37 -10.84
N LYS A 244 -7.54 -20.86 -12.04
CA LYS A 244 -6.98 -21.63 -13.16
C LYS A 244 -5.48 -21.43 -13.31
N LYS A 245 -4.96 -20.27 -12.90
CA LYS A 245 -3.55 -19.92 -13.08
C LYS A 245 -2.97 -19.28 -11.81
N ILE A 246 -1.85 -19.82 -11.35
CA ILE A 246 -0.96 -19.21 -10.36
C ILE A 246 0.30 -18.79 -11.13
N SER A 247 0.53 -17.48 -11.24
CA SER A 247 1.57 -16.96 -12.14
C SER A 247 2.97 -17.04 -11.51
N LYS A 248 3.98 -16.60 -12.27
CA LYS A 248 5.39 -16.56 -11.87
C LYS A 248 5.53 -15.81 -10.52
N ASP A 249 6.33 -16.36 -9.62
CA ASP A 249 6.68 -15.77 -8.31
C ASP A 249 5.46 -15.34 -7.44
N ALA A 250 4.27 -15.87 -7.70
CA ALA A 250 3.02 -15.38 -7.09
C ALA A 250 3.04 -15.43 -5.55
N PHE A 251 3.67 -16.43 -4.95
CA PHE A 251 3.85 -16.61 -3.50
C PHE A 251 5.32 -16.87 -3.14
N SER A 252 6.27 -16.37 -3.95
CA SER A 252 7.68 -16.51 -3.61
C SER A 252 8.02 -15.78 -2.32
N ASN A 253 8.90 -16.35 -1.51
CA ASN A 253 9.36 -15.78 -0.22
C ASN A 253 8.21 -15.44 0.75
N THR A 254 7.24 -16.34 0.87
CA THR A 254 6.15 -16.25 1.87
C THR A 254 6.40 -17.20 3.04
N ALA A 255 5.83 -16.91 4.21
CA ALA A 255 5.91 -17.77 5.38
C ALA A 255 4.85 -18.89 5.39
N LEU A 256 4.34 -19.33 4.23
CA LEU A 256 3.36 -20.40 4.12
C LEU A 256 3.91 -21.69 4.70
N GLU A 257 3.15 -22.33 5.60
CA GLU A 257 3.51 -23.63 6.18
C GLU A 257 2.88 -24.78 5.39
N GLU A 258 1.70 -24.54 4.82
CA GLU A 258 1.02 -25.46 3.92
C GLU A 258 0.26 -24.73 2.82
N ILE A 259 0.06 -25.40 1.69
CA ILE A 259 -0.76 -24.89 0.58
C ILE A 259 -1.50 -26.02 -0.12
N THR A 260 -2.77 -25.75 -0.47
CA THR A 260 -3.56 -26.60 -1.35
C THR A 260 -3.73 -25.93 -2.71
N ILE A 261 -3.33 -26.62 -3.75
CA ILE A 261 -3.56 -26.27 -5.16
C ILE A 261 -4.88 -26.89 -5.60
N PRO A 262 -5.95 -26.11 -5.86
CA PRO A 262 -7.27 -26.65 -6.17
C PRO A 262 -7.32 -27.41 -7.49
N SER A 263 -8.38 -28.18 -7.67
CA SER A 263 -8.55 -29.06 -8.84
C SER A 263 -8.65 -28.30 -10.16
N THR A 264 -9.09 -27.06 -10.11
CA THR A 264 -9.27 -26.18 -11.27
C THR A 264 -7.99 -25.56 -11.82
N VAL A 265 -6.86 -25.67 -11.10
CA VAL A 265 -5.57 -25.10 -11.54
C VAL A 265 -5.01 -25.90 -12.70
N THR A 266 -4.74 -25.21 -13.81
CA THR A 266 -4.13 -25.79 -15.02
C THR A 266 -2.74 -25.22 -15.32
N GLN A 267 -2.32 -24.18 -14.62
CA GLN A 267 -1.02 -23.53 -14.83
C GLN A 267 -0.38 -23.10 -13.51
N LEU A 268 0.87 -23.56 -13.30
CA LEU A 268 1.75 -23.09 -12.23
C LEU A 268 2.95 -22.39 -12.85
N GLY A 269 3.19 -21.15 -12.45
CA GLY A 269 4.26 -20.31 -12.98
C GLY A 269 5.62 -20.66 -12.36
N LYS A 270 6.69 -20.20 -13.02
CA LYS A 270 8.07 -20.29 -12.49
C LYS A 270 8.14 -19.70 -11.09
N ASN A 271 8.81 -20.37 -10.17
CA ASN A 271 9.05 -19.90 -8.79
C ASN A 271 7.77 -19.63 -7.98
N ALA A 272 6.61 -20.16 -8.35
CA ALA A 272 5.32 -19.74 -7.76
C ALA A 272 5.29 -19.79 -6.23
N PHE A 273 6.02 -20.73 -5.61
CA PHE A 273 6.16 -20.93 -4.16
C PHE A 273 7.64 -21.08 -3.74
N ARG A 274 8.57 -20.56 -4.52
CA ARG A 274 10.01 -20.65 -4.26
C ARG A 274 10.39 -19.82 -3.04
N TRP A 275 11.33 -20.33 -2.26
CA TRP A 275 12.02 -19.61 -1.20
C TRP A 275 13.44 -19.24 -1.68
N GLU A 276 13.85 -17.99 -1.49
CA GLU A 276 15.15 -17.49 -1.99
C GLU A 276 16.16 -17.16 -0.90
N SER A 277 15.74 -17.18 0.38
CA SER A 277 16.64 -16.93 1.51
C SER A 277 17.55 -18.12 1.78
N THR A 278 18.68 -17.87 2.43
CA THR A 278 19.58 -18.91 2.98
C THR A 278 18.96 -19.68 4.14
N GLU A 279 17.93 -19.12 4.77
CA GLU A 279 17.16 -19.83 5.80
C GLU A 279 16.20 -20.85 5.18
N LYS A 280 15.88 -21.91 5.92
CA LYS A 280 14.94 -22.93 5.44
C LYS A 280 13.55 -22.34 5.23
N SER A 281 12.90 -22.68 4.12
CA SER A 281 11.49 -22.37 3.83
C SER A 281 10.58 -22.87 4.97
N SER A 282 9.48 -22.15 5.22
CA SER A 282 8.45 -22.59 6.17
C SER A 282 7.55 -23.69 5.60
N LEU A 283 7.51 -23.86 4.28
CA LEU A 283 6.56 -24.74 3.58
C LEU A 283 6.88 -26.23 3.84
N LYS A 284 6.03 -26.89 4.62
CA LYS A 284 6.15 -28.32 5.01
C LYS A 284 5.22 -29.24 4.23
N LYS A 285 4.12 -28.71 3.73
CA LYS A 285 3.08 -29.51 3.09
C LYS A 285 2.48 -28.83 1.89
N VAL A 286 2.42 -29.55 0.80
CA VAL A 286 1.71 -29.16 -0.44
C VAL A 286 0.69 -30.23 -0.78
N VAL A 287 -0.52 -29.82 -1.10
CA VAL A 287 -1.58 -30.70 -1.59
C VAL A 287 -1.98 -30.25 -2.99
N ILE A 288 -1.68 -31.03 -4.00
CA ILE A 288 -2.05 -30.77 -5.39
C ILE A 288 -3.26 -31.61 -5.72
N ARG A 289 -4.46 -31.00 -5.74
CA ARG A 289 -5.70 -31.69 -6.12
C ARG A 289 -5.92 -31.74 -7.63
N SER A 290 -5.26 -30.84 -8.38
CA SER A 290 -5.42 -30.81 -9.83
C SER A 290 -4.85 -32.08 -10.47
N GLN A 291 -5.64 -32.66 -11.38
CA GLN A 291 -5.24 -33.76 -12.26
C GLN A 291 -4.87 -33.28 -13.66
N ASN A 292 -4.94 -31.98 -13.92
CA ASN A 292 -4.80 -31.44 -15.28
C ASN A 292 -3.94 -30.17 -15.32
N ILE A 293 -2.76 -30.22 -14.68
CA ILE A 293 -1.78 -29.13 -14.81
C ILE A 293 -1.08 -29.25 -16.16
N LYS A 294 -1.48 -28.42 -17.11
CA LYS A 294 -0.97 -28.42 -18.50
C LYS A 294 0.35 -27.65 -18.64
N LYS A 295 0.61 -26.67 -17.76
CA LYS A 295 1.83 -25.85 -17.79
C LYS A 295 2.46 -25.77 -16.41
N TRP A 296 3.66 -26.33 -16.33
CA TRP A 296 4.53 -26.26 -15.17
C TRP A 296 5.66 -25.27 -15.43
N GLY A 297 5.83 -24.30 -14.55
CA GLY A 297 7.02 -23.48 -14.51
C GLY A 297 8.19 -24.24 -13.88
N THR A 298 9.38 -23.71 -14.05
CA THR A 298 10.56 -24.22 -13.34
C THR A 298 10.59 -23.72 -11.90
N MET A 299 11.20 -24.47 -10.98
CA MET A 299 11.42 -24.09 -9.57
C MET A 299 10.11 -23.71 -8.83
N VAL A 300 8.98 -24.35 -9.17
CA VAL A 300 7.66 -24.01 -8.57
C VAL A 300 7.72 -24.08 -7.04
N PHE A 301 8.38 -25.11 -6.49
CA PHE A 301 8.66 -25.33 -5.07
C PHE A 301 10.16 -25.33 -4.80
N GLY A 302 10.94 -24.56 -5.54
CA GLY A 302 12.40 -24.55 -5.43
C GLY A 302 12.90 -24.00 -4.11
N ALA A 303 14.08 -24.47 -3.65
CA ALA A 303 14.72 -24.11 -2.39
C ALA A 303 13.80 -24.30 -1.17
N THR A 304 12.97 -25.34 -1.20
CA THR A 304 12.12 -25.74 -0.08
C THR A 304 12.89 -26.63 0.91
N ARG A 305 12.25 -27.02 1.99
CA ARG A 305 12.80 -27.89 3.03
C ARG A 305 13.01 -29.31 2.51
N ASP A 306 13.96 -29.98 3.07
CA ASP A 306 14.27 -31.42 2.90
C ASP A 306 13.12 -32.34 3.42
N ASP A 307 12.36 -31.90 4.43
CA ASP A 307 11.22 -32.62 5.00
C ASP A 307 9.86 -32.24 4.35
N LEU A 308 9.85 -31.54 3.22
CA LEU A 308 8.61 -31.21 2.49
C LEU A 308 7.88 -32.47 2.04
N VAL A 309 6.55 -32.50 2.28
CA VAL A 309 5.67 -33.54 1.76
C VAL A 309 4.69 -32.96 0.75
N ILE A 310 4.71 -33.52 -0.47
CA ILE A 310 3.80 -33.15 -1.56
C ILE A 310 2.82 -34.28 -1.80
N TYR A 311 1.56 -34.02 -1.57
CA TYR A 311 0.47 -34.93 -1.90
C TYR A 311 -0.04 -34.62 -3.31
N VAL A 312 -0.16 -35.64 -4.14
CA VAL A 312 -0.63 -35.54 -5.54
C VAL A 312 -1.71 -36.59 -5.81
N PRO A 313 -2.57 -36.41 -6.83
CA PRO A 313 -3.51 -37.45 -7.21
C PRO A 313 -2.81 -38.75 -7.53
N GLN A 314 -3.30 -39.87 -7.01
CA GLN A 314 -2.68 -41.20 -7.19
C GLN A 314 -2.49 -41.51 -8.69
N SER A 315 -3.48 -41.18 -9.52
CA SER A 315 -3.42 -41.39 -10.98
C SER A 315 -2.36 -40.55 -11.70
N LYS A 316 -1.86 -39.48 -11.05
CA LYS A 316 -0.85 -38.57 -11.61
C LYS A 316 0.51 -38.65 -10.89
N LYS A 317 0.66 -39.54 -9.91
CA LYS A 317 1.85 -39.57 -9.07
C LYS A 317 3.12 -39.71 -9.90
N ALA A 318 3.23 -40.68 -10.79
CA ALA A 318 4.46 -40.91 -11.57
C ALA A 318 4.80 -39.72 -12.50
N GLU A 319 3.76 -39.17 -13.17
CA GLU A 319 3.92 -37.99 -14.04
C GLU A 319 4.40 -36.77 -13.26
N TYR A 320 3.72 -36.43 -12.14
CA TYR A 320 4.04 -35.22 -11.37
C TYR A 320 5.36 -35.36 -10.59
N GLU A 321 5.68 -36.55 -10.10
CA GLU A 321 6.98 -36.82 -9.47
C GLU A 321 8.15 -36.59 -10.43
N LYS A 322 8.03 -37.11 -11.67
CA LYS A 322 9.03 -36.87 -12.72
C LYS A 322 9.23 -35.37 -12.98
N ILE A 323 8.16 -34.61 -13.14
CA ILE A 323 8.20 -33.16 -13.38
C ILE A 323 8.81 -32.41 -12.18
N LEU A 324 8.34 -32.73 -10.96
CA LEU A 324 8.78 -32.05 -9.75
C LEU A 324 10.27 -32.26 -9.47
N ARG A 325 10.80 -33.46 -9.74
CA ARG A 325 12.23 -33.76 -9.54
C ARG A 325 13.12 -33.23 -10.65
N SER A 326 12.65 -33.22 -11.90
CA SER A 326 13.50 -32.84 -13.06
C SER A 326 13.62 -31.34 -13.29
N THR A 327 12.57 -30.56 -13.00
CA THR A 327 12.52 -29.15 -13.41
C THR A 327 12.33 -28.19 -12.24
N ASN A 328 12.05 -28.69 -11.04
CA ASN A 328 11.54 -27.85 -9.97
C ASN A 328 12.51 -27.63 -8.81
N GLY A 329 13.77 -28.12 -8.91
CA GLY A 329 14.76 -27.91 -7.85
C GLY A 329 14.27 -28.39 -6.48
N LEU A 330 13.40 -29.43 -6.48
CA LEU A 330 12.88 -30.02 -5.27
C LEU A 330 14.02 -30.75 -4.55
N ASP A 331 14.13 -30.58 -3.24
CA ASP A 331 15.10 -31.33 -2.46
C ASP A 331 14.91 -32.84 -2.65
N PHE A 332 16.02 -33.59 -2.73
CA PHE A 332 16.00 -35.03 -2.94
C PHE A 332 15.22 -35.77 -1.83
N HIS A 333 15.24 -35.27 -0.61
CA HIS A 333 14.56 -35.87 0.54
C HIS A 333 13.07 -35.54 0.59
N ALA A 334 12.59 -34.57 -0.18
CA ALA A 334 11.17 -34.24 -0.22
C ALA A 334 10.34 -35.47 -0.65
N LYS A 335 9.25 -35.74 0.08
CA LYS A 335 8.40 -36.90 -0.15
C LYS A 335 7.23 -36.54 -1.09
N ILE A 336 6.98 -37.40 -2.09
CA ILE A 336 5.83 -37.30 -2.99
C ILE A 336 4.91 -38.48 -2.73
N VAL A 337 3.69 -38.20 -2.30
CA VAL A 337 2.72 -39.19 -1.84
C VAL A 337 1.47 -39.14 -2.72
N GLY A 338 1.11 -40.27 -3.33
CA GLY A 338 -0.16 -40.40 -4.05
C GLY A 338 -1.34 -40.46 -3.10
N LYS A 339 -2.46 -39.82 -3.45
CA LYS A 339 -3.72 -39.86 -2.71
C LYS A 339 -4.93 -40.01 -3.64
N ASN A 340 -5.90 -40.77 -3.22
CA ASN A 340 -7.26 -40.78 -3.78
C ASN A 340 -8.10 -39.78 -3.00
N TRP A 341 -8.69 -38.78 -3.67
CA TRP A 341 -9.58 -37.78 -3.08
C TRP A 341 -10.96 -37.89 -3.70
#